data_99e1c8ca717effecbc2840c6e1968fa9
#
_entry.id   99e1c8ca717effecbc2840c6e1968fa9
#
_cell.length_a   1.000
_cell.length_b   1.000
_cell.length_c   1.000
_cell.angle_alpha   90.00
_cell.angle_beta   90.00
_cell.angle_gamma   90.00
#
_symmetry.space_group_name_H-M   'P 1'
#
loop_
_entity.id
_entity.type
_entity.pdbx_description
1 polymer ?
#
loop_
_entity_poly.entity_id
_entity_poly.type
_entity_poly.pdbx_seq_one_letter_code
_entity_poly.pdbx_strand_id
1 'polypeptide(L)'
;MRRYLAARLEDLDITEIEAHLIARLAARGPCSVAEVRQAFGLRRSTLTNALDRLEHKGLLTRQLHPADRRTFLLELTTPGREAAGRVTGVVDLLEEHVRTRVPAGQLDAFHAVMAALEEVLP
;
A
#
# COMPACT_ATOMS: atom_id res chain seq x y z
N MET A 1 -3.59 14.39 4.21
CA MET A 1 -3.29 12.95 4.43
C MET A 1 -1.82 12.60 4.19
N ARG A 2 -1.27 13.01 3.05
CA ARG A 2 0.13 12.73 2.68
C ARG A 2 1.15 13.12 3.75
N ARG A 3 1.05 14.36 4.27
CA ARG A 3 1.94 14.87 5.32
C ARG A 3 1.78 14.12 6.64
N TYR A 4 0.54 13.73 6.96
CA TYR A 4 0.25 13.00 8.18
C TYR A 4 0.90 11.62 8.16
N LEU A 5 0.73 10.90 7.06
CA LEU A 5 1.32 9.57 6.88
C LEU A 5 2.85 9.65 6.91
N ALA A 6 3.45 10.62 6.19
CA ALA A 6 4.88 10.80 6.14
C ALA A 6 5.45 11.05 7.55
N ALA A 7 4.83 11.94 8.34
CA ALA A 7 5.28 12.25 9.68
C ALA A 7 5.21 11.03 10.62
N ARG A 8 4.16 10.21 10.48
CA ARG A 8 3.96 9.03 11.34
C ARG A 8 4.78 7.82 10.93
N LEU A 9 5.28 7.79 9.70
CA LEU A 9 6.03 6.66 9.15
C LEU A 9 7.55 6.94 9.06
N GLU A 10 8.02 8.09 9.51
CA GLU A 10 9.44 8.45 9.47
C GLU A 10 10.31 7.41 10.15
N ASP A 11 9.87 6.85 11.27
CA ASP A 11 10.60 5.84 12.02
C ASP A 11 10.73 4.49 11.30
N LEU A 12 9.86 4.23 10.30
CA LEU A 12 9.94 3.04 9.47
C LEU A 12 10.92 3.19 8.31
N ASP A 13 11.38 4.41 8.04
CA ASP A 13 12.26 4.72 6.91
C ASP A 13 11.70 4.18 5.57
N ILE A 14 10.42 4.41 5.35
CA ILE A 14 9.74 4.04 4.11
C ILE A 14 9.06 5.25 3.50
N THR A 15 8.98 5.26 2.17
CA THR A 15 8.29 6.30 1.42
C THR A 15 6.79 6.04 1.41
N GLU A 16 6.01 7.04 0.98
CA GLU A 16 4.56 6.89 0.81
C GLU A 16 4.21 5.77 -0.17
N ILE A 17 4.91 5.69 -1.30
CA ILE A 17 4.69 4.63 -2.30
C ILE A 17 4.98 3.26 -1.69
N GLU A 18 6.10 3.12 -0.99
CA GLU A 18 6.47 1.88 -0.31
C GLU A 18 5.41 1.48 0.72
N ALA A 19 4.90 2.43 1.50
CA ALA A 19 3.85 2.18 2.48
C ALA A 19 2.57 1.65 1.81
N HIS A 20 2.14 2.26 0.71
CA HIS A 20 0.98 1.80 -0.04
C HIS A 20 1.18 0.40 -0.62
N LEU A 21 2.39 0.10 -1.11
CA LEU A 21 2.71 -1.22 -1.66
C LEU A 21 2.61 -2.32 -0.59
N ILE A 22 3.23 -2.11 0.57
CA ILE A 22 3.18 -3.12 1.64
C ILE A 22 1.78 -3.26 2.22
N ALA A 23 1.02 -2.18 2.33
CA ALA A 23 -0.36 -2.24 2.80
C ALA A 23 -1.24 -3.07 1.84
N ARG A 24 -1.08 -2.89 0.52
CA ARG A 24 -1.81 -3.66 -0.47
C ARG A 24 -1.45 -5.15 -0.40
N LEU A 25 -0.16 -5.46 -0.30
CA LEU A 25 0.29 -6.85 -0.21
C LEU A 25 -0.22 -7.53 1.06
N ALA A 26 -0.31 -6.79 2.17
CA ALA A 26 -0.89 -7.32 3.40
C ALA A 26 -2.39 -7.58 3.27
N ALA A 27 -3.10 -6.67 2.61
CA ALA A 27 -4.56 -6.77 2.46
C ALA A 27 -4.99 -7.84 1.46
N ARG A 28 -4.26 -8.00 0.35
CA ARG A 28 -4.65 -8.87 -0.75
C ARG A 28 -3.80 -10.14 -0.87
N GLY A 29 -2.72 -10.25 -0.11
CA GLY A 29 -1.78 -11.36 -0.21
C GLY A 29 -0.83 -11.22 -1.39
N PRO A 30 -0.09 -12.28 -1.72
CA PRO A 30 0.88 -12.23 -2.81
C PRO A 30 0.26 -11.80 -4.14
N CYS A 31 0.94 -10.91 -4.85
CA CYS A 31 0.47 -10.34 -6.12
C CYS A 31 1.61 -10.36 -7.14
N SER A 32 1.28 -10.39 -8.42
CA SER A 32 2.27 -10.22 -9.48
C SER A 32 2.68 -8.75 -9.59
N VAL A 33 3.88 -8.52 -10.11
CA VAL A 33 4.36 -7.16 -10.44
C VAL A 33 3.40 -6.49 -11.43
N ALA A 34 2.89 -7.25 -12.42
CA ALA A 34 1.95 -6.74 -13.40
C ALA A 34 0.65 -6.24 -12.75
N GLU A 35 0.09 -7.00 -11.80
CA GLU A 35 -1.11 -6.61 -11.06
C GLU A 35 -0.90 -5.33 -10.26
N VAL A 36 0.23 -5.23 -9.56
CA VAL A 36 0.56 -4.06 -8.76
C VAL A 36 0.75 -2.83 -9.65
N ARG A 37 1.45 -2.98 -10.76
CA ARG A 37 1.66 -1.89 -11.72
C ARG A 37 0.33 -1.36 -12.25
N GLN A 38 -0.58 -2.25 -12.62
CA GLN A 38 -1.90 -1.88 -13.11
C GLN A 38 -2.71 -1.16 -12.03
N ALA A 39 -2.67 -1.66 -10.81
CA ALA A 39 -3.45 -1.11 -9.70
C ALA A 39 -3.00 0.29 -9.29
N PHE A 40 -1.69 0.56 -9.29
CA PHE A 40 -1.14 1.84 -8.85
C PHE A 40 -0.94 2.85 -9.98
N GLY A 41 -0.96 2.39 -11.24
CA GLY A 41 -0.73 3.27 -12.39
C GLY A 41 0.65 3.93 -12.39
N LEU A 42 1.63 3.32 -11.74
CA LEU A 42 2.99 3.86 -11.65
C LEU A 42 3.79 3.57 -12.91
N ARG A 43 4.76 4.44 -13.17
CA ARG A 43 5.76 4.17 -14.19
C ARG A 43 6.59 2.96 -13.79
N ARG A 44 7.04 2.20 -14.78
CA ARG A 44 7.82 0.99 -14.56
C ARG A 44 9.07 1.25 -13.70
N SER A 45 9.79 2.34 -13.97
CA SER A 45 10.98 2.71 -13.22
C SER A 45 10.67 3.07 -11.77
N THR A 46 9.57 3.79 -11.53
CA THR A 46 9.14 4.16 -10.17
C THR A 46 8.80 2.93 -9.35
N LEU A 47 8.05 2.01 -9.94
CA LEU A 47 7.69 0.75 -9.27
C LEU A 47 8.92 -0.12 -9.02
N THR A 48 9.79 -0.29 -10.02
CA THR A 48 11.01 -1.08 -9.88
C THR A 48 11.89 -0.55 -8.75
N ASN A 49 12.09 0.78 -8.70
CA ASN A 49 12.89 1.41 -7.64
C ASN A 49 12.29 1.19 -6.25
N ALA A 50 10.96 1.31 -6.13
CA ALA A 50 10.28 1.08 -4.86
C ALA A 50 10.41 -0.38 -4.41
N LEU A 51 10.23 -1.33 -5.32
CA LEU A 51 10.36 -2.74 -5.03
C LEU A 51 11.80 -3.12 -4.65
N ASP A 52 12.78 -2.55 -5.35
CA ASP A 52 14.20 -2.76 -5.03
C ASP A 52 14.52 -2.30 -3.61
N ARG A 53 14.03 -1.12 -3.23
CA ARG A 53 14.23 -0.60 -1.88
C ARG A 53 13.57 -1.48 -0.82
N LEU A 54 12.34 -1.90 -1.04
CA LEU A 54 11.62 -2.77 -0.11
C LEU A 54 12.30 -4.13 0.04
N GLU A 55 12.79 -4.69 -1.06
CA GLU A 55 13.54 -5.94 -1.03
C GLU A 55 14.87 -5.77 -0.29
N HIS A 56 15.57 -4.68 -0.55
CA HIS A 56 16.83 -4.37 0.14
C HIS A 56 16.64 -4.19 1.65
N LYS A 57 15.51 -3.61 2.07
CA LYS A 57 15.14 -3.46 3.48
C LYS A 57 14.67 -4.77 4.12
N GLY A 58 14.54 -5.83 3.36
CA GLY A 58 14.08 -7.13 3.86
C GLY A 58 12.57 -7.18 4.12
N LEU A 59 11.79 -6.30 3.52
CA LEU A 59 10.35 -6.20 3.76
C LEU A 59 9.52 -7.00 2.76
N LEU A 60 10.07 -7.30 1.59
CA LEU A 60 9.40 -8.15 0.60
C LEU A 60 10.40 -9.03 -0.15
N THR A 61 9.87 -10.07 -0.79
CA THR A 61 10.62 -10.93 -1.69
C THR A 61 10.00 -10.91 -3.07
N ARG A 62 10.82 -11.08 -4.10
CA ARG A 62 10.40 -11.26 -5.49
C ARG A 62 10.82 -12.66 -5.93
N GLN A 63 9.87 -13.42 -6.44
CA GLN A 63 10.11 -14.76 -6.98
C GLN A 63 9.48 -14.85 -8.35
N LEU A 64 10.02 -15.70 -9.22
CA LEU A 64 9.37 -15.98 -10.49
C LEU A 64 7.96 -16.50 -10.21
N HIS A 65 6.97 -15.95 -10.93
CA HIS A 65 5.60 -16.37 -10.76
C HIS A 65 5.45 -17.85 -11.19
N PRO A 66 4.91 -18.72 -10.33
CA PRO A 66 4.84 -20.16 -10.64
C PRO A 66 3.98 -20.47 -11.87
N ALA A 67 2.97 -19.65 -12.16
CA ALA A 67 2.08 -19.84 -13.31
C ALA A 67 2.47 -19.03 -14.54
N ASP A 68 3.27 -17.95 -14.39
CA ASP A 68 3.67 -17.09 -15.50
C ASP A 68 5.09 -16.55 -15.27
N ARG A 69 6.07 -17.16 -15.91
CA ARG A 69 7.49 -16.81 -15.77
C ARG A 69 7.88 -15.46 -16.38
N ARG A 70 6.93 -14.76 -17.01
CA ARG A 70 7.16 -13.41 -17.56
C ARG A 70 7.02 -12.32 -16.50
N THR A 71 6.56 -12.67 -15.30
CA THR A 71 6.37 -11.72 -14.21
C THR A 71 6.91 -12.31 -12.90
N PHE A 72 7.07 -11.45 -11.90
CA PHE A 72 7.47 -11.86 -10.55
C PHE A 72 6.27 -11.85 -9.61
N LEU A 73 6.27 -12.77 -8.66
CA LEU A 73 5.34 -12.77 -7.55
C LEU A 73 5.96 -12.03 -6.38
N LEU A 74 5.23 -11.07 -5.85
CA LEU A 74 5.64 -10.25 -4.71
C LEU A 74 4.98 -10.78 -3.45
N GLU A 75 5.76 -10.96 -2.41
CA GLU A 75 5.28 -11.45 -1.12
C GLU A 75 5.98 -10.72 0.01
N LEU A 76 5.22 -10.37 1.05
CA LEU A 76 5.79 -9.74 2.24
C LEU A 76 6.56 -10.76 3.08
N THR A 77 7.68 -10.33 3.64
CA THR A 77 8.39 -11.06 4.68
C THR A 77 7.69 -10.86 6.03
N THR A 78 8.14 -11.54 7.09
CA THR A 78 7.64 -11.28 8.44
C THR A 78 7.87 -9.81 8.86
N PRO A 79 9.07 -9.23 8.69
CA PRO A 79 9.24 -7.78 8.92
C PRO A 79 8.35 -6.92 8.03
N GLY A 80 8.09 -7.34 6.79
CA GLY A 80 7.18 -6.63 5.89
C GLY A 80 5.74 -6.60 6.39
N ARG A 81 5.26 -7.71 6.93
CA ARG A 81 3.92 -7.78 7.55
C ARG A 81 3.81 -6.92 8.80
N GLU A 82 4.86 -6.89 9.61
CA GLU A 82 4.92 -6.02 10.79
C GLU A 82 4.87 -4.54 10.40
N ALA A 83 5.65 -4.16 9.38
CA ALA A 83 5.65 -2.80 8.85
C ALA A 83 4.26 -2.43 8.29
N ALA A 84 3.63 -3.34 7.56
CA ALA A 84 2.27 -3.15 7.03
C ALA A 84 1.25 -2.95 8.15
N GLY A 85 1.38 -3.68 9.25
CA GLY A 85 0.54 -3.51 10.44
C GLY A 85 0.66 -2.11 11.03
N ARG A 86 1.85 -1.55 11.07
CA ARG A 86 2.07 -0.17 11.53
C ARG A 86 1.48 0.86 10.58
N VAL A 87 1.59 0.66 9.27
CA VAL A 87 0.95 1.52 8.26
C VAL A 87 -0.57 1.50 8.43
N THR A 88 -1.15 0.32 8.56
CA THR A 88 -2.61 0.16 8.77
C THR A 88 -3.03 0.83 10.07
N GLY A 89 -2.27 0.68 11.15
CA GLY A 89 -2.56 1.32 12.44
C GLY A 89 -2.58 2.85 12.34
N VAL A 90 -1.67 3.45 11.57
CA VAL A 90 -1.67 4.91 11.35
C VAL A 90 -2.91 5.36 10.60
N VAL A 91 -3.31 4.62 9.56
CA VAL A 91 -4.53 4.92 8.80
C VAL A 91 -5.78 4.79 9.67
N ASP A 92 -5.85 3.74 10.50
CA ASP A 92 -6.97 3.52 11.41
C ASP A 92 -7.10 4.67 12.43
N LEU A 93 -5.97 5.15 12.97
CA LEU A 93 -5.97 6.30 13.87
C LEU A 93 -6.48 7.56 13.18
N LEU A 94 -6.10 7.77 11.92
CA LEU A 94 -6.58 8.91 11.14
C LEU A 94 -8.08 8.82 10.89
N GLU A 95 -8.58 7.65 10.52
CA GLU A 95 -10.01 7.42 10.30
C GLU A 95 -10.81 7.68 11.58
N GLU A 96 -10.34 7.21 12.72
CA GLU A 96 -10.99 7.44 13.99
C GLU A 96 -11.02 8.93 14.35
N HIS A 97 -9.93 9.64 14.12
CA HIS A 97 -9.86 11.08 14.34
C HIS A 97 -10.90 11.83 13.49
N VAL A 98 -11.06 11.45 12.23
CA VAL A 98 -12.08 12.02 11.35
C VAL A 98 -13.49 11.64 11.83
N ARG A 99 -13.66 10.40 12.22
CA ARG A 99 -14.96 9.87 12.70
C ARG A 99 -15.50 10.64 13.90
N THR A 100 -14.63 11.09 14.80
CA THR A 100 -15.03 11.87 15.98
C THR A 100 -15.42 13.31 15.66
N ARG A 101 -15.08 13.82 14.48
CA ARG A 101 -15.29 15.22 14.07
C ARG A 101 -16.29 15.38 12.94
N VAL A 102 -16.66 14.30 12.28
CA VAL A 102 -17.57 14.30 11.14
C VAL A 102 -18.76 13.39 11.45
N PRO A 103 -20.01 13.81 11.19
CA PRO A 103 -21.16 12.92 11.36
C PRO A 103 -21.00 11.64 10.54
N ALA A 104 -21.45 10.52 11.12
CA ALA A 104 -21.28 9.19 10.52
C ALA A 104 -21.81 9.11 9.08
N GLY A 105 -22.97 9.71 8.82
CA GLY A 105 -23.54 9.72 7.47
C GLY A 105 -22.70 10.44 6.44
N GLN A 106 -22.01 11.51 6.83
CA GLN A 106 -21.12 12.25 5.94
C GLN A 106 -19.84 11.47 5.66
N LEU A 107 -19.33 10.75 6.64
CA LEU A 107 -18.15 9.89 6.47
C LEU A 107 -18.46 8.74 5.52
N ASP A 108 -19.61 8.10 5.67
CA ASP A 108 -20.05 7.02 4.79
C ASP A 108 -20.23 7.53 3.35
N ALA A 109 -20.81 8.71 3.18
CA ALA A 109 -20.95 9.34 1.87
C ALA A 109 -19.58 9.62 1.24
N PHE A 110 -18.61 10.09 2.03
CA PHE A 110 -17.24 10.32 1.56
C PHE A 110 -16.58 9.02 1.11
N HIS A 111 -16.69 7.95 1.90
CA HIS A 111 -16.15 6.64 1.53
C HIS A 111 -16.81 6.10 0.26
N ALA A 112 -18.10 6.29 0.09
CA ALA A 112 -18.81 5.87 -1.12
C ALA A 112 -18.31 6.62 -2.35
N VAL A 113 -18.05 7.93 -2.24
CA VAL A 113 -17.50 8.74 -3.33
C VAL A 113 -16.08 8.27 -3.66
N MET A 114 -15.24 8.02 -2.67
CA MET A 114 -13.87 7.57 -2.89
C MET A 114 -13.82 6.20 -3.55
N ALA A 115 -14.70 5.28 -3.12
CA ALA A 115 -14.80 3.95 -3.75
C ALA A 115 -15.22 4.05 -5.22
N ALA A 116 -16.19 4.91 -5.52
CA ALA A 116 -16.63 5.13 -6.90
C ALA A 116 -15.51 5.72 -7.77
N LEU A 117 -14.71 6.63 -7.20
CA LEU A 117 -13.56 7.21 -7.91
C LEU A 117 -12.48 6.17 -8.20
N GLU A 118 -12.24 5.26 -7.28
CA GLU A 118 -11.27 4.17 -7.48
C GLU A 118 -11.67 3.24 -8.62
N GLU A 119 -12.97 3.04 -8.85
CA GLU A 119 -13.46 2.23 -9.98
C GLU A 119 -13.24 2.90 -11.33
N VAL A 120 -13.24 4.24 -11.36
CA VAL A 120 -13.12 5.03 -12.60
C VAL A 120 -11.66 5.37 -12.91
N LEU A 121 -10.84 5.59 -11.90
CA LEU A 121 -9.43 5.95 -12.07
C LEU A 121 -8.60 4.70 -12.37
N PRO A 122 -7.71 4.75 -13.38
CA PRO A 122 -6.83 3.64 -13.73
C PRO A 122 -5.81 3.32 -12.64
#